data_f19bb7d374d44a7db274544b45b1a2ff
#
_entry.id   f19bb7d374d44a7db274544b45b1a2ff
#
_cell.length_a   1.000
_cell.length_b   1.000
_cell.length_c   1.000
_cell.angle_alpha   90.00
_cell.angle_beta   90.00
_cell.angle_gamma   90.00
#
_symmetry.space_group_name_H-M   'P 1'
#
loop_
_entity.id
_entity.type
_entity.pdbx_description
1 polymer ?
#
loop_
_entity_poly.entity_id
_entity_poly.type
_entity_poly.pdbx_seq_one_letter_code
_entity_poly.pdbx_strand_id
1 'polypeptide(L)'
;MKLTQRLSLRVRLTLLFCLLALAAWLVASVAAWQQTTHKLDKLFDTQQMLFAKRLLAMDLNEVPAPLRQVSTPDKVRHGHLDDDALAFAIYSRDGKLLLHDGENGRDIPYHYRRDGFSNGQLKDDNDAWRLLWLTAPDGRYRIAVGQEWEYREEMAMEIVTSQLTPWLVALPLMLLCLVVLLSRELHPLKKLARTLHQRAPDTTDMLPTEAIPPEVRPLLDALNSLFARTQQMMARERRFTSDAAHELRTPLAALKVQAEVAQLSWDDAEGQQRALSQLHSGIDRATRLVDQLLTLSRLDSLDNLDDVEQIPLADLLRSAVMDIDASAHRAGIAIHLGIHAPEVTRPGQPLLLGLLVRNLLDNAVRYSPRGSRIDVILEQCCFTVRDNGPGIPPQALPRLGERFYRPPGQEETGSGLGLSIVKRIATLHNMTVKVDNAADGGAMIQVSW
;
A
#
# COMPACT_ATOMS: atom_id res chain seq x y z
N MET A 1 -7.05 12.24 19.40
CA MET A 1 -6.69 11.45 18.22
C MET A 1 -7.63 11.59 17.00
N LYS A 2 -8.87 12.08 17.14
CA LYS A 2 -9.82 12.22 16.00
C LYS A 2 -9.68 13.50 15.15
N LEU A 3 -9.00 14.55 15.63
CA LEU A 3 -8.84 15.80 14.87
C LEU A 3 -7.78 15.73 13.76
N THR A 4 -6.81 14.84 13.88
CA THR A 4 -5.69 14.73 12.92
C THR A 4 -6.05 13.96 11.65
N GLN A 5 -7.16 13.23 11.60
CA GLN A 5 -7.57 12.43 10.43
C GLN A 5 -8.09 13.28 9.24
N ARG A 6 -8.44 14.55 9.46
CA ARG A 6 -8.91 15.46 8.39
C ARG A 6 -7.78 16.27 7.74
N LEU A 7 -6.58 16.25 8.30
CA LEU A 7 -5.43 16.98 7.76
C LEU A 7 -4.72 16.15 6.68
N SER A 8 -4.25 16.81 5.62
CA SER A 8 -3.44 16.13 4.60
C SER A 8 -2.18 15.52 5.23
N LEU A 9 -1.71 14.40 4.68
CA LEU A 9 -0.51 13.70 5.14
C LEU A 9 0.68 14.66 5.29
N ARG A 10 0.79 15.62 4.37
CA ARG A 10 1.82 16.66 4.37
C ARG A 10 1.76 17.53 5.63
N VAL A 11 0.58 18.04 5.99
CA VAL A 11 0.39 18.89 7.16
C VAL A 11 0.65 18.10 8.44
N ARG A 12 0.23 16.84 8.48
CA ARG A 12 0.46 15.95 9.63
C ARG A 12 1.94 15.66 9.85
N LEU A 13 2.68 15.35 8.80
CA LEU A 13 4.14 15.13 8.88
C LEU A 13 4.86 16.41 9.31
N THR A 14 4.52 17.55 8.73
CA THR A 14 5.12 18.84 9.11
C THR A 14 4.88 19.17 10.58
N LEU A 15 3.64 19.01 11.07
CA LEU A 15 3.31 19.22 12.47
C LEU A 15 4.06 18.29 13.41
N LEU A 16 4.20 17.01 13.04
CA LEU A 16 4.93 16.03 13.83
C LEU A 16 6.41 16.38 13.91
N PHE A 17 7.04 16.78 12.81
CA PHE A 17 8.42 17.25 12.78
C PHE A 17 8.61 18.54 13.57
N CYS A 18 7.68 19.51 13.46
CA CYS A 18 7.72 20.74 14.26
C CYS A 18 7.68 20.42 15.75
N LEU A 19 6.80 19.52 16.17
CA LEU A 19 6.65 19.15 17.58
C LEU A 19 7.89 18.43 18.10
N LEU A 20 8.46 17.51 17.33
CA LEU A 20 9.70 16.81 17.66
C LEU A 20 10.89 17.77 17.74
N ALA A 21 11.02 18.68 16.78
CA ALA A 21 12.10 19.66 16.76
C ALA A 21 12.01 20.61 17.98
N LEU A 22 10.79 21.06 18.31
CA LEU A 22 10.55 21.92 19.46
C LEU A 22 10.83 21.19 20.78
N ALA A 23 10.42 19.93 20.90
CA ALA A 23 10.70 19.11 22.07
C ALA A 23 12.21 18.87 22.24
N ALA A 24 12.91 18.53 21.16
CA ALA A 24 14.36 18.34 21.17
C ALA A 24 15.10 19.62 21.55
N TRP A 25 14.67 20.77 20.99
CA TRP A 25 15.25 22.07 21.33
C TRP A 25 15.03 22.43 22.80
N LEU A 26 13.84 22.18 23.34
CA LEU A 26 13.52 22.44 24.75
C LEU A 26 14.36 21.57 25.67
N VAL A 27 14.53 20.30 25.39
CA VAL A 27 15.39 19.38 26.14
C VAL A 27 16.85 19.84 26.08
N ALA A 28 17.34 20.23 24.89
CA ALA A 28 18.69 20.74 24.71
C ALA A 28 18.92 22.05 25.49
N SER A 29 17.93 22.95 25.51
CA SER A 29 17.99 24.21 26.25
C SER A 29 18.08 23.99 27.75
N VAL A 30 17.25 23.09 28.31
CA VAL A 30 17.29 22.73 29.73
C VAL A 30 18.64 22.10 30.10
N ALA A 31 19.12 21.17 29.26
CA ALA A 31 20.42 20.53 29.49
C ALA A 31 21.58 21.51 29.40
N ALA A 32 21.54 22.44 28.42
CA ALA A 32 22.54 23.50 28.29
C ALA A 32 22.55 24.41 29.52
N TRP A 33 21.37 24.83 30.01
CA TRP A 33 21.23 25.60 31.21
C TRP A 33 21.88 24.91 32.42
N GLN A 34 21.45 23.68 32.73
CA GLN A 34 21.99 22.93 33.88
C GLN A 34 23.50 22.70 33.79
N GLN A 35 23.99 22.39 32.58
CA GLN A 35 25.43 22.17 32.40
C GLN A 35 26.25 23.44 32.51
N THR A 36 25.72 24.56 32.00
CA THR A 36 26.41 25.86 32.05
C THR A 36 26.47 26.38 33.46
N THR A 37 25.34 26.40 34.19
CA THR A 37 25.31 26.84 35.59
C THR A 37 26.26 26.01 36.46
N HIS A 38 26.22 24.68 36.35
CA HIS A 38 27.11 23.82 37.14
C HIS A 38 28.59 24.02 36.82
N LYS A 39 28.95 24.23 35.53
CA LYS A 39 30.35 24.51 35.15
C LYS A 39 30.81 25.90 35.64
N LEU A 40 29.94 26.89 35.51
CA LEU A 40 30.24 28.26 35.97
C LEU A 40 30.43 28.32 37.49
N ASP A 41 29.57 27.70 38.26
CA ASP A 41 29.69 27.61 39.72
C ASP A 41 31.04 27.04 40.12
N LYS A 42 31.44 25.93 39.48
CA LYS A 42 32.74 25.29 39.75
C LYS A 42 33.92 26.20 39.36
N LEU A 43 33.77 26.92 38.25
CA LEU A 43 34.80 27.85 37.77
C LEU A 43 34.95 29.05 38.72
N PHE A 44 33.84 29.66 39.10
CA PHE A 44 33.83 30.80 40.02
C PHE A 44 34.30 30.40 41.42
N ASP A 45 33.87 29.28 41.96
CA ASP A 45 34.37 28.75 43.24
C ASP A 45 35.89 28.50 43.19
N THR A 46 36.41 28.00 42.06
CA THR A 46 37.86 27.84 41.87
C THR A 46 38.58 29.19 41.82
N GLN A 47 37.99 30.16 41.14
CA GLN A 47 38.54 31.51 41.01
C GLN A 47 38.59 32.22 42.37
N GLN A 48 37.52 32.18 43.17
CA GLN A 48 37.47 32.68 44.53
C GLN A 48 38.54 32.00 45.37
N MET A 49 38.69 30.68 45.30
CA MET A 49 39.69 29.92 46.06
C MET A 49 41.13 30.35 45.70
N LEU A 50 41.42 30.51 44.41
CA LEU A 50 42.72 30.92 43.90
C LEU A 50 43.06 32.39 44.39
N PHE A 51 42.03 33.24 44.27
CA PHE A 51 42.19 34.64 44.74
C PHE A 51 42.44 34.75 46.27
N ALA A 52 41.65 34.05 47.06
CA ALA A 52 41.81 33.95 48.46
C ALA A 52 43.19 33.38 48.84
N LYS A 53 43.70 32.37 48.18
CA LYS A 53 45.05 31.84 48.39
C LYS A 53 46.15 32.84 48.06
N ARG A 54 45.96 33.66 47.00
CA ARG A 54 46.92 34.75 46.69
C ARG A 54 46.94 35.82 47.77
N LEU A 55 45.80 36.24 48.32
CA LEU A 55 45.70 37.16 49.43
C LEU A 55 46.38 36.60 50.69
N LEU A 56 46.25 35.28 50.95
CA LEU A 56 46.96 34.63 52.08
C LEU A 56 48.48 34.63 51.93
N ALA A 57 49.00 34.66 50.71
CA ALA A 57 50.43 34.66 50.43
C ALA A 57 51.06 36.10 50.51
N MET A 58 50.24 37.15 50.61
CA MET A 58 50.73 38.54 50.81
C MET A 58 51.17 38.74 52.24
N ASP A 59 52.32 39.37 52.44
CA ASP A 59 52.79 39.70 53.75
C ASP A 59 52.06 40.98 54.26
N LEU A 60 51.04 40.73 55.08
CA LEU A 60 50.20 41.80 55.65
C LEU A 60 50.89 42.63 56.78
N ASN A 61 52.12 42.28 57.18
CA ASN A 61 52.86 43.03 58.16
C ASN A 61 53.38 44.35 57.59
N GLU A 62 53.46 44.55 56.31
CA GLU A 62 53.89 45.77 55.62
C GLU A 62 52.76 46.74 55.27
N VAL A 63 51.50 46.41 55.61
CA VAL A 63 50.35 47.27 55.28
C VAL A 63 50.21 48.34 56.38
N PRO A 64 50.54 49.59 56.08
CA PRO A 64 50.41 50.66 57.08
C PRO A 64 48.93 50.93 57.34
N ALA A 65 48.54 50.95 58.65
CA ALA A 65 47.24 51.46 59.04
C ALA A 65 47.20 52.99 58.91
N PRO A 66 46.15 53.61 58.35
CA PRO A 66 44.74 53.16 58.27
C PRO A 66 44.33 52.66 56.88
N LEU A 67 43.31 51.84 56.92
CA LEU A 67 42.57 51.27 55.79
C LEU A 67 42.73 52.03 54.46
N ARG A 68 43.56 51.54 53.54
CA ARG A 68 43.63 52.05 52.19
C ARG A 68 42.67 51.33 51.34
N GLN A 69 41.66 52.04 50.85
CA GLN A 69 40.87 51.61 49.73
C GLN A 69 41.80 51.42 48.50
N VAL A 70 41.89 50.25 47.96
CA VAL A 70 42.59 49.98 46.68
C VAL A 70 41.69 50.50 45.59
N SER A 71 41.91 51.79 45.22
CA SER A 71 41.21 52.35 44.05
C SER A 71 41.75 51.72 42.80
N THR A 72 40.94 50.86 42.21
CA THR A 72 41.17 50.37 40.85
C THR A 72 40.72 51.44 39.84
N PRO A 73 41.42 51.63 38.71
CA PRO A 73 40.97 52.59 37.70
C PRO A 73 39.68 52.07 37.06
N ASP A 74 38.63 52.90 37.05
CA ASP A 74 37.30 52.59 36.52
C ASP A 74 37.29 52.12 35.04
N LYS A 75 38.32 52.28 34.27
CA LYS A 75 38.45 51.92 32.88
C LYS A 75 39.79 51.30 32.54
N VAL A 76 39.88 50.04 32.41
CA VAL A 76 41.02 49.35 31.81
C VAL A 76 40.69 49.18 30.29
N ARG A 77 41.67 49.49 29.43
CA ARG A 77 41.50 49.39 27.97
C ARG A 77 41.13 47.95 27.57
N HIS A 78 39.91 47.76 27.06
CA HIS A 78 39.32 46.45 26.69
C HIS A 78 38.94 45.53 27.88
N GLY A 79 38.80 46.05 29.10
CA GLY A 79 38.25 45.33 30.25
C GLY A 79 37.07 46.05 30.85
N HIS A 80 36.04 45.32 31.24
CA HIS A 80 34.99 45.81 32.13
C HIS A 80 35.31 45.26 33.51
N LEU A 81 35.44 46.13 34.47
CA LEU A 81 35.46 45.76 35.90
C LEU A 81 34.00 45.88 36.36
N ASP A 82 33.49 44.78 36.84
CA ASP A 82 32.21 44.74 37.50
C ASP A 82 32.48 44.55 38.99
N ASP A 83 32.08 45.52 39.80
CA ASP A 83 32.37 45.51 41.23
C ASP A 83 31.69 44.33 41.95
N ASP A 84 30.66 43.78 41.36
CA ASP A 84 29.90 42.60 41.87
C ASP A 84 30.56 41.27 41.54
N ALA A 85 31.53 41.27 40.62
CA ALA A 85 32.23 40.07 40.18
C ALA A 85 33.08 39.41 41.24
N LEU A 86 33.68 40.20 42.14
CA LEU A 86 34.50 39.67 43.21
C LEU A 86 34.71 40.74 44.27
N ALA A 87 34.32 40.47 45.52
CA ALA A 87 34.61 41.34 46.70
C ALA A 87 35.49 40.61 47.71
N PHE A 88 36.34 41.30 48.41
CA PHE A 88 37.11 40.69 49.48
C PHE A 88 37.23 41.57 50.74
N ALA A 89 37.37 40.91 51.88
CA ALA A 89 37.66 41.53 53.17
C ALA A 89 38.63 40.66 53.97
N ILE A 90 39.55 41.32 54.65
CA ILE A 90 40.53 40.71 55.59
C ILE A 90 40.20 41.15 56.96
N TYR A 91 40.03 40.22 57.89
CA TYR A 91 39.70 40.43 59.26
C TYR A 91 40.82 39.94 60.20
N SER A 92 41.02 40.63 61.31
CA SER A 92 41.78 40.13 62.47
C SER A 92 41.06 38.92 63.08
N ARG A 93 41.74 38.11 63.84
CA ARG A 93 41.16 37.01 64.62
C ARG A 93 39.95 37.45 65.48
N ASP A 94 39.98 38.71 65.97
CA ASP A 94 38.93 39.27 66.80
C ASP A 94 37.78 39.91 66.03
N GLY A 95 37.74 39.71 64.68
CA GLY A 95 36.68 40.22 63.80
C GLY A 95 36.80 41.71 63.43
N LYS A 96 37.94 42.34 63.64
CA LYS A 96 38.16 43.70 63.22
C LYS A 96 38.61 43.73 61.76
N LEU A 97 37.90 44.49 60.88
CA LEU A 97 38.21 44.68 59.47
C LEU A 97 39.57 45.39 59.31
N LEU A 98 40.50 44.81 58.58
CA LEU A 98 41.83 45.29 58.33
C LEU A 98 42.03 45.82 56.91
N LEU A 99 41.53 45.18 55.95
CA LEU A 99 41.65 45.54 54.53
C LEU A 99 40.38 45.11 53.77
N HIS A 100 39.95 45.87 52.74
CA HIS A 100 38.84 45.54 51.83
C HIS A 100 39.11 46.22 50.50
N ASP A 101 38.40 45.75 49.45
CA ASP A 101 38.51 46.21 48.05
C ASP A 101 37.65 47.43 47.69
N GLY A 102 36.63 47.72 48.46
CA GLY A 102 35.73 48.84 48.21
C GLY A 102 34.47 48.76 49.06
N GLU A 103 33.33 49.14 48.48
CA GLU A 103 32.07 49.18 49.23
C GLU A 103 31.60 47.74 49.52
N ASN A 104 31.58 46.85 48.54
CA ASN A 104 31.09 45.47 48.71
C ASN A 104 31.94 44.67 49.70
N GLY A 105 33.27 44.75 49.62
CA GLY A 105 34.13 44.08 50.59
C GLY A 105 34.04 44.68 52.04
N ARG A 106 33.73 45.98 52.16
CA ARG A 106 33.50 46.63 53.48
C ARG A 106 32.25 46.08 54.17
N ASP A 107 31.24 45.78 53.35
CA ASP A 107 29.89 45.35 53.82
C ASP A 107 29.76 43.84 54.03
N ILE A 108 30.84 43.07 53.79
CA ILE A 108 30.86 41.62 54.13
C ILE A 108 30.77 41.53 55.68
N PRO A 109 29.68 40.92 56.22
CA PRO A 109 29.59 40.81 57.70
C PRO A 109 30.51 39.70 58.19
N TYR A 110 31.18 39.95 59.34
CA TYR A 110 32.03 38.94 59.98
C TYR A 110 31.17 37.83 60.59
N HIS A 111 30.93 36.76 59.82
CA HIS A 111 30.18 35.59 60.24
C HIS A 111 31.00 34.29 60.06
N TYR A 112 32.31 34.37 60.42
CA TYR A 112 33.19 33.22 60.34
C TYR A 112 32.74 32.08 61.26
N ARG A 113 32.51 30.89 60.75
CA ARG A 113 32.28 29.66 61.53
C ARG A 113 33.38 28.62 61.30
N ARG A 114 33.78 28.43 60.06
CA ARG A 114 34.83 27.49 59.62
C ARG A 114 35.30 27.89 58.22
N ASP A 115 36.48 27.43 57.85
CA ASP A 115 36.96 27.56 56.47
C ASP A 115 36.04 26.85 55.47
N GLY A 116 35.80 27.48 54.31
CA GLY A 116 34.96 26.94 53.23
C GLY A 116 33.93 27.94 52.72
N PHE A 117 33.13 27.46 51.82
CA PHE A 117 32.06 28.25 51.19
C PHE A 117 30.82 28.32 52.08
N SER A 118 30.20 29.50 52.11
CA SER A 118 28.89 29.73 52.74
C SER A 118 28.10 30.73 51.91
N ASN A 119 26.79 30.70 52.03
CA ASN A 119 25.93 31.73 51.44
C ASN A 119 25.62 32.75 52.55
N GLY A 120 25.60 34.03 52.16
CA GLY A 120 25.34 35.17 53.11
C GLY A 120 24.79 36.35 52.34
N GLN A 121 24.54 37.44 53.05
CA GLN A 121 24.12 38.71 52.47
C GLN A 121 25.13 39.79 53.03
N LEU A 122 25.35 40.82 52.24
CA LEU A 122 26.10 42.00 52.71
C LEU A 122 25.23 42.83 53.65
N LYS A 123 25.85 43.80 54.36
CA LYS A 123 25.14 44.59 55.41
C LYS A 123 24.09 45.52 54.80
N ASP A 124 24.39 46.13 53.68
CA ASP A 124 23.54 47.16 53.04
C ASP A 124 22.95 46.69 51.74
N ASP A 125 23.06 45.35 51.40
CA ASP A 125 22.59 44.73 50.23
C ASP A 125 21.70 43.53 50.58
N ASN A 126 20.53 43.40 49.91
CA ASN A 126 19.62 42.30 50.11
C ASN A 126 19.93 41.09 49.19
N ASP A 127 20.90 41.21 48.30
CA ASP A 127 21.24 40.21 47.34
C ASP A 127 22.03 39.05 47.98
N ALA A 128 21.89 37.88 47.41
CA ALA A 128 22.54 36.70 47.94
C ALA A 128 24.00 36.64 47.44
N TRP A 129 24.91 36.49 48.37
CA TRP A 129 26.34 36.37 48.10
C TRP A 129 26.86 34.98 48.44
N ARG A 130 27.79 34.47 47.64
CA ARG A 130 28.58 33.27 47.94
C ARG A 130 29.92 33.69 48.51
N LEU A 131 30.12 33.39 49.77
CA LEU A 131 31.27 33.77 50.53
C LEU A 131 32.22 32.61 50.78
N LEU A 132 33.50 32.76 50.49
CA LEU A 132 34.56 31.83 50.82
C LEU A 132 35.33 32.40 52.02
N TRP A 133 35.40 31.66 53.10
CA TRP A 133 36.21 32.00 54.28
C TRP A 133 37.44 31.12 54.32
N LEU A 134 38.63 31.73 54.51
CA LEU A 134 39.89 31.02 54.73
C LEU A 134 40.62 31.67 55.89
N THR A 135 41.29 30.86 56.73
CA THR A 135 42.14 31.29 57.82
C THR A 135 43.61 31.29 57.35
N ALA A 136 44.35 32.32 57.67
CA ALA A 136 45.78 32.37 57.38
C ALA A 136 46.53 31.24 58.14
N PRO A 137 47.63 30.69 57.56
CA PRO A 137 48.39 29.62 58.19
C PRO A 137 48.91 29.93 59.58
N ASP A 138 49.19 31.23 59.88
CA ASP A 138 49.60 31.75 61.17
C ASP A 138 48.45 31.97 62.16
N GLY A 139 47.20 31.81 61.72
CA GLY A 139 45.97 32.00 62.52
C GLY A 139 45.65 33.45 62.89
N ARG A 140 46.42 34.46 62.41
CA ARG A 140 46.23 35.86 62.74
C ARG A 140 45.15 36.56 61.97
N TYR A 141 44.94 36.14 60.75
CA TYR A 141 44.00 36.76 59.78
C TYR A 141 42.98 35.81 59.30
N ARG A 142 41.80 36.32 58.93
CA ARG A 142 40.72 35.59 58.21
C ARG A 142 40.37 36.40 57.00
N ILE A 143 40.30 35.68 55.83
CA ILE A 143 39.98 36.29 54.57
C ILE A 143 38.61 35.84 54.19
N ALA A 144 37.78 36.82 53.84
CA ALA A 144 36.49 36.56 53.15
C ALA A 144 36.60 36.99 51.68
N VAL A 145 36.19 36.12 50.75
CA VAL A 145 36.04 36.47 49.32
C VAL A 145 34.61 36.18 48.94
N GLY A 146 33.91 37.17 48.40
CA GLY A 146 32.53 37.12 48.07
C GLY A 146 32.30 37.30 46.54
N GLN A 147 31.24 36.74 46.05
CA GLN A 147 30.74 37.00 44.75
C GLN A 147 29.20 36.92 44.78
N GLU A 148 28.55 37.83 44.11
CA GLU A 148 27.11 37.89 44.03
C GLU A 148 26.52 36.72 43.19
N TRP A 149 25.41 36.18 43.64
CA TRP A 149 24.71 35.12 42.88
C TRP A 149 24.06 35.65 41.61
N GLU A 150 23.54 36.88 41.62
CA GLU A 150 22.92 37.50 40.45
C GLU A 150 23.94 37.63 39.32
N TYR A 151 25.18 38.05 39.59
CA TYR A 151 26.26 38.08 38.62
C TYR A 151 26.52 36.70 37.97
N ARG A 152 26.48 35.63 38.76
CA ARG A 152 26.64 34.25 38.24
C ARG A 152 25.49 33.84 37.33
N GLU A 153 24.26 34.21 37.72
CA GLU A 153 23.05 33.90 36.94
C GLU A 153 22.99 34.70 35.63
N GLU A 154 23.37 36.00 35.68
CA GLU A 154 23.47 36.83 34.47
C GLU A 154 24.49 36.29 33.48
N MET A 155 25.68 35.94 33.94
CA MET A 155 26.69 35.29 33.07
C MET A 155 26.22 33.95 32.49
N ALA A 156 25.54 33.16 33.31
CA ALA A 156 24.95 31.90 32.81
C ALA A 156 23.89 32.17 31.75
N MET A 157 23.02 33.15 31.95
CA MET A 157 21.97 33.56 31.03
C MET A 157 22.58 34.08 29.71
N GLU A 158 23.61 34.95 29.80
CA GLU A 158 24.29 35.46 28.61
C GLU A 158 24.92 34.37 27.76
N ILE A 159 25.62 33.42 28.39
CA ILE A 159 26.21 32.27 27.70
C ILE A 159 25.14 31.40 27.06
N VAL A 160 24.07 31.04 27.78
CA VAL A 160 23.02 30.20 27.28
C VAL A 160 22.23 30.89 26.16
N THR A 161 21.91 32.17 26.32
CA THR A 161 21.21 32.92 25.26
C THR A 161 22.06 33.07 24.01
N SER A 162 23.36 33.34 24.14
CA SER A 162 24.27 33.39 22.99
C SER A 162 24.34 32.06 22.22
N GLN A 163 24.30 30.94 22.93
CA GLN A 163 24.27 29.59 22.33
C GLN A 163 22.92 29.27 21.69
N LEU A 164 21.81 29.75 22.23
CA LEU A 164 20.46 29.44 21.74
C LEU A 164 19.99 30.36 20.60
N THR A 165 20.51 31.60 20.54
CA THR A 165 20.13 32.58 19.50
C THR A 165 20.29 32.05 18.06
N PRO A 166 21.38 31.36 17.66
CA PRO A 166 21.50 30.82 16.32
C PRO A 166 20.39 29.82 15.95
N TRP A 167 19.86 29.10 16.94
CA TRP A 167 18.77 28.14 16.73
C TRP A 167 17.42 28.80 16.43
N LEU A 168 17.19 30.03 16.87
CA LEU A 168 15.98 30.80 16.53
C LEU A 168 15.91 31.11 15.04
N VAL A 169 17.03 31.17 14.34
CA VAL A 169 17.09 31.34 12.88
C VAL A 169 17.15 29.98 12.17
N ALA A 170 17.95 29.06 12.70
CA ALA A 170 18.17 27.75 12.07
C ALA A 170 16.89 26.88 12.05
N LEU A 171 16.10 26.86 13.12
CA LEU A 171 14.86 26.06 13.20
C LEU A 171 13.82 26.46 12.17
N PRO A 172 13.40 27.73 12.02
CA PRO A 172 12.47 28.14 10.98
C PRO A 172 12.98 27.85 9.58
N LEU A 173 14.29 28.07 9.33
CA LEU A 173 14.89 27.78 8.02
C LEU A 173 14.85 26.27 7.71
N MET A 174 15.19 25.43 8.68
CA MET A 174 15.12 23.97 8.54
C MET A 174 13.68 23.50 8.29
N LEU A 175 12.69 24.06 8.99
CA LEU A 175 11.27 23.76 8.76
C LEU A 175 10.80 24.19 7.40
N LEU A 176 11.20 25.37 6.93
CA LEU A 176 10.90 25.84 5.59
C LEU A 176 11.48 24.90 4.53
N CYS A 177 12.74 24.52 4.68
CA CYS A 177 13.41 23.57 3.80
C CYS A 177 12.68 22.20 3.77
N LEU A 178 12.28 21.69 4.93
CA LEU A 178 11.51 20.46 5.07
C LEU A 178 10.16 20.54 4.32
N VAL A 179 9.43 21.66 4.47
CA VAL A 179 8.15 21.88 3.79
C VAL A 179 8.33 21.92 2.27
N VAL A 180 9.38 22.55 1.79
CA VAL A 180 9.71 22.63 0.35
C VAL A 180 10.07 21.24 -0.18
N LEU A 181 10.95 20.51 0.50
CA LEU A 181 11.34 19.12 0.14
C LEU A 181 10.14 18.19 0.10
N LEU A 182 9.34 18.12 1.18
CA LEU A 182 8.11 17.31 1.22
C LEU A 182 7.13 17.67 0.10
N SER A 183 7.05 18.95 -0.24
CA SER A 183 6.18 19.43 -1.32
C SER A 183 6.63 18.92 -2.68
N ARG A 184 7.93 18.92 -2.90
CA ARG A 184 8.56 18.48 -4.16
C ARG A 184 8.45 16.96 -4.30
N GLU A 185 8.77 16.21 -3.27
CA GLU A 185 8.72 14.74 -3.28
C GLU A 185 7.30 14.16 -3.40
N LEU A 186 6.29 14.85 -2.84
CA LEU A 186 4.90 14.43 -2.94
C LEU A 186 4.17 14.95 -4.20
N HIS A 187 4.83 15.81 -5.01
CA HIS A 187 4.22 16.36 -6.24
C HIS A 187 3.90 15.29 -7.30
N PRO A 188 4.76 14.29 -7.58
CA PRO A 188 4.46 13.23 -8.54
C PRO A 188 3.22 12.41 -8.15
N LEU A 189 3.02 12.13 -6.86
CA LEU A 189 1.83 11.42 -6.37
C LEU A 189 0.53 12.21 -6.61
N LYS A 190 0.56 13.53 -6.41
CA LYS A 190 -0.59 14.39 -6.73
C LYS A 190 -0.88 14.42 -8.23
N LYS A 191 0.15 14.47 -9.06
CA LYS A 191 0.01 14.43 -10.52
C LYS A 191 -0.61 13.09 -10.95
N LEU A 192 -0.12 11.98 -10.41
CA LEU A 192 -0.65 10.65 -10.67
C LEU A 192 -2.13 10.54 -10.27
N ALA A 193 -2.49 10.98 -9.07
CA ALA A 193 -3.87 10.97 -8.59
C ALA A 193 -4.81 11.80 -9.47
N ARG A 194 -4.36 12.97 -9.95
CA ARG A 194 -5.12 13.81 -10.89
C ARG A 194 -5.29 13.12 -12.24
N THR A 195 -4.22 12.54 -12.78
CA THR A 195 -4.28 11.81 -14.05
C THR A 195 -5.26 10.64 -13.96
N LEU A 196 -5.26 9.88 -12.85
CA LEU A 196 -6.21 8.81 -12.61
C LEU A 196 -7.66 9.32 -12.51
N HIS A 197 -7.87 10.43 -11.80
CA HIS A 197 -9.22 10.99 -11.61
C HIS A 197 -9.81 11.61 -12.90
N GLN A 198 -8.95 12.11 -13.78
CA GLN A 198 -9.35 12.73 -15.05
C GLN A 198 -9.47 11.73 -16.20
N ARG A 199 -9.09 10.45 -15.98
CA ARG A 199 -9.22 9.42 -17.01
C ARG A 199 -10.69 9.12 -17.27
N ALA A 200 -11.02 9.06 -18.55
CA ALA A 200 -12.29 8.51 -18.97
C ALA A 200 -12.35 7.01 -18.62
N PRO A 201 -13.53 6.46 -18.28
CA PRO A 201 -13.69 5.05 -17.91
C PRO A 201 -13.16 4.06 -18.97
N ASP A 202 -13.12 4.50 -20.23
CA ASP A 202 -12.71 3.68 -21.38
C ASP A 202 -11.20 3.73 -21.68
N THR A 203 -10.44 4.61 -21.01
CA THR A 203 -9.00 4.71 -21.23
C THR A 203 -8.24 3.74 -20.33
N THR A 204 -7.71 2.70 -20.94
CA THR A 204 -6.95 1.63 -20.29
C THR A 204 -5.45 1.70 -20.62
N ASP A 205 -4.95 2.84 -21.13
CA ASP A 205 -3.54 3.03 -21.43
C ASP A 205 -2.68 2.87 -20.16
N MET A 206 -1.48 2.33 -20.31
CA MET A 206 -0.57 2.17 -19.20
C MET A 206 -0.18 3.51 -18.59
N LEU A 207 -0.06 3.55 -17.27
CA LEU A 207 0.46 4.72 -16.56
C LEU A 207 1.96 4.82 -16.80
N PRO A 208 2.49 6.03 -17.10
CA PRO A 208 3.93 6.21 -17.28
C PRO A 208 4.65 5.94 -15.96
N THR A 209 5.69 5.12 -16.01
CA THR A 209 6.53 4.75 -14.88
C THR A 209 7.77 5.64 -14.73
N GLU A 210 8.01 6.52 -15.70
CA GLU A 210 9.15 7.44 -15.71
C GLU A 210 8.96 8.54 -14.65
N ALA A 211 10.02 8.86 -13.92
CA ALA A 211 10.08 9.90 -12.88
C ALA A 211 9.22 9.66 -11.62
N ILE A 212 9.00 8.39 -11.25
CA ILE A 212 8.26 8.05 -10.02
C ILE A 212 9.22 7.40 -9.01
N PRO A 213 9.12 7.78 -7.71
CA PRO A 213 9.92 7.18 -6.66
C PRO A 213 9.81 5.65 -6.64
N PRO A 214 10.92 4.92 -6.37
CA PRO A 214 10.94 3.47 -6.40
C PRO A 214 9.93 2.84 -5.41
N GLU A 215 9.59 3.53 -4.33
CA GLU A 215 8.62 3.09 -3.32
C GLU A 215 7.19 3.00 -3.87
N VAL A 216 6.89 3.73 -4.93
CA VAL A 216 5.55 3.79 -5.54
C VAL A 216 5.43 2.87 -6.76
N ARG A 217 6.54 2.40 -7.33
CA ARG A 217 6.56 1.50 -8.50
C ARG A 217 5.69 0.24 -8.33
N PRO A 218 5.76 -0.49 -7.20
CA PRO A 218 4.94 -1.70 -7.03
C PRO A 218 3.43 -1.43 -7.13
N LEU A 219 3.00 -0.26 -6.65
CA LEU A 219 1.59 0.15 -6.76
C LEU A 219 1.20 0.44 -8.22
N LEU A 220 2.08 1.08 -8.98
CA LEU A 220 1.85 1.36 -10.40
C LEU A 220 1.82 0.09 -11.24
N ASP A 221 2.71 -0.85 -10.98
CA ASP A 221 2.75 -2.14 -11.67
C ASP A 221 1.48 -2.95 -11.40
N ALA A 222 0.99 -2.94 -10.15
CA ALA A 222 -0.29 -3.55 -9.79
C ALA A 222 -1.47 -2.88 -10.52
N LEU A 223 -1.50 -1.54 -10.60
CA LEU A 223 -2.53 -0.78 -11.32
C LEU A 223 -2.47 -1.05 -12.84
N ASN A 224 -1.28 -1.05 -13.44
CA ASN A 224 -1.10 -1.35 -14.86
C ASN A 224 -1.52 -2.79 -15.17
N SER A 225 -1.22 -3.75 -14.30
CA SER A 225 -1.69 -5.13 -14.42
C SER A 225 -3.23 -5.21 -14.36
N LEU A 226 -3.85 -4.47 -13.45
CA LEU A 226 -5.32 -4.38 -13.36
C LEU A 226 -5.92 -3.80 -14.65
N PHE A 227 -5.36 -2.69 -15.17
CA PHE A 227 -5.83 -2.07 -16.42
C PHE A 227 -5.69 -3.04 -17.61
N ALA A 228 -4.55 -3.74 -17.72
CA ALA A 228 -4.35 -4.73 -18.77
C ALA A 228 -5.41 -5.85 -18.73
N ARG A 229 -5.72 -6.37 -17.53
CA ARG A 229 -6.78 -7.39 -17.34
C ARG A 229 -8.16 -6.83 -17.71
N THR A 230 -8.47 -5.62 -17.26
CA THR A 230 -9.76 -4.96 -17.58
C THR A 230 -9.91 -4.72 -19.08
N GLN A 231 -8.85 -4.28 -19.75
CA GLN A 231 -8.83 -4.10 -21.20
C GLN A 231 -9.08 -5.41 -21.95
N GLN A 232 -8.40 -6.48 -21.54
CA GLN A 232 -8.63 -7.81 -22.13
C GLN A 232 -10.06 -8.29 -21.93
N MET A 233 -10.64 -8.06 -20.76
CA MET A 233 -12.03 -8.41 -20.46
C MET A 233 -13.00 -7.62 -21.33
N MET A 234 -12.86 -6.30 -21.44
CA MET A 234 -13.69 -5.46 -22.31
C MET A 234 -13.56 -5.82 -23.79
N ALA A 235 -12.35 -6.14 -24.25
CA ALA A 235 -12.12 -6.56 -25.63
C ALA A 235 -12.78 -7.91 -25.93
N ARG A 236 -12.84 -8.83 -24.97
CA ARG A 236 -13.56 -10.11 -25.08
C ARG A 236 -15.07 -9.88 -25.10
N GLU A 237 -15.60 -9.02 -24.24
CA GLU A 237 -17.02 -8.67 -24.16
C GLU A 237 -17.52 -7.99 -25.44
N ARG A 238 -16.77 -7.01 -25.95
CA ARG A 238 -17.09 -6.34 -27.23
C ARG A 238 -17.13 -7.33 -28.39
N ARG A 239 -16.13 -8.22 -28.47
CA ARG A 239 -16.11 -9.29 -29.50
C ARG A 239 -17.31 -10.21 -29.35
N PHE A 240 -17.59 -10.68 -28.13
CA PHE A 240 -18.75 -11.56 -27.88
C PHE A 240 -20.07 -10.90 -28.30
N THR A 241 -20.29 -9.64 -27.95
CA THR A 241 -21.51 -8.91 -28.32
C THR A 241 -21.63 -8.70 -29.82
N SER A 242 -20.52 -8.38 -30.50
CA SER A 242 -20.49 -8.25 -31.96
C SER A 242 -20.79 -9.54 -32.65
N ASP A 243 -20.15 -10.64 -32.26
CA ASP A 243 -20.31 -11.95 -32.85
C ASP A 243 -21.72 -12.50 -32.60
N ALA A 244 -22.26 -12.33 -31.39
CA ALA A 244 -23.64 -12.68 -31.05
C ALA A 244 -24.66 -11.93 -31.94
N ALA A 245 -24.44 -10.63 -32.14
CA ALA A 245 -25.30 -9.83 -33.00
C ALA A 245 -25.27 -10.31 -34.49
N HIS A 246 -24.08 -10.69 -34.98
CA HIS A 246 -23.95 -11.25 -36.35
C HIS A 246 -24.62 -12.58 -36.46
N GLU A 247 -24.43 -13.52 -35.54
CA GLU A 247 -25.03 -14.86 -35.56
C GLU A 247 -26.54 -14.85 -35.34
N LEU A 248 -27.09 -13.83 -34.64
CA LEU A 248 -28.53 -13.63 -34.53
C LEU A 248 -29.14 -13.02 -35.80
N ARG A 249 -28.43 -12.14 -36.49
CA ARG A 249 -28.94 -11.46 -37.69
C ARG A 249 -29.24 -12.44 -38.82
N THR A 250 -28.38 -13.43 -39.00
CA THR A 250 -28.50 -14.43 -40.09
C THR A 250 -29.79 -15.27 -40.01
N PRO A 251 -30.13 -15.95 -38.88
CA PRO A 251 -31.37 -16.69 -38.78
C PRO A 251 -32.59 -15.76 -38.84
N LEU A 252 -32.54 -14.56 -38.27
CA LEU A 252 -33.65 -13.60 -38.35
C LEU A 252 -33.93 -13.17 -39.81
N ALA A 253 -32.86 -12.91 -40.58
CA ALA A 253 -33.03 -12.61 -42.01
C ALA A 253 -33.65 -13.79 -42.77
N ALA A 254 -33.20 -15.02 -42.51
CA ALA A 254 -33.77 -16.22 -43.11
C ALA A 254 -35.26 -16.42 -42.74
N LEU A 255 -35.60 -16.20 -41.46
CA LEU A 255 -37.00 -16.26 -40.99
C LEU A 255 -37.88 -15.23 -41.69
N LYS A 256 -37.38 -14.01 -41.91
CA LYS A 256 -38.09 -12.96 -42.62
C LYS A 256 -38.40 -13.39 -44.05
N VAL A 257 -37.40 -13.93 -44.77
CA VAL A 257 -37.59 -14.44 -46.16
C VAL A 257 -38.62 -15.58 -46.20
N GLN A 258 -38.54 -16.54 -45.26
CA GLN A 258 -39.51 -17.64 -45.21
C GLN A 258 -40.94 -17.16 -44.93
N ALA A 259 -41.09 -16.13 -44.05
CA ALA A 259 -42.37 -15.52 -43.79
C ALA A 259 -42.95 -14.83 -45.05
N GLU A 260 -42.11 -14.13 -45.81
CA GLU A 260 -42.49 -13.48 -47.07
C GLU A 260 -42.88 -14.52 -48.13
N VAL A 261 -42.12 -15.63 -48.25
CA VAL A 261 -42.46 -16.75 -49.15
C VAL A 261 -43.77 -17.36 -48.73
N ALA A 262 -44.03 -17.64 -47.47
CA ALA A 262 -45.31 -18.20 -47.02
C ALA A 262 -46.50 -17.27 -47.29
N GLN A 263 -46.32 -15.96 -47.28
CA GLN A 263 -47.32 -14.98 -47.63
C GLN A 263 -47.59 -14.91 -49.11
N LEU A 264 -46.57 -15.08 -49.96
CA LEU A 264 -46.72 -15.04 -51.42
C LEU A 264 -47.25 -16.35 -51.99
N SER A 265 -47.16 -17.45 -51.26
CA SER A 265 -47.63 -18.77 -51.71
C SER A 265 -49.07 -19.09 -51.26
N TRP A 266 -49.95 -18.05 -51.18
CA TRP A 266 -51.33 -18.25 -50.70
C TRP A 266 -52.22 -19.17 -51.55
N ASP A 267 -51.91 -19.28 -52.80
CA ASP A 267 -52.62 -20.16 -53.79
C ASP A 267 -51.88 -21.50 -54.09
N ASP A 268 -50.66 -21.69 -53.53
CA ASP A 268 -49.89 -22.94 -53.55
C ASP A 268 -49.81 -23.54 -52.14
N ALA A 269 -50.74 -24.40 -51.77
CA ALA A 269 -50.84 -25.06 -50.48
C ALA A 269 -49.58 -25.84 -50.10
N GLU A 270 -48.92 -26.50 -51.05
CA GLU A 270 -47.69 -27.25 -50.78
C GLU A 270 -46.49 -26.34 -50.56
N GLY A 271 -46.39 -25.29 -51.37
CA GLY A 271 -45.35 -24.22 -51.17
C GLY A 271 -45.49 -23.53 -49.86
N GLN A 272 -46.71 -23.15 -49.51
CA GLN A 272 -47.00 -22.53 -48.21
C GLN A 272 -46.62 -23.44 -47.01
N GLN A 273 -47.02 -24.73 -47.07
CA GLN A 273 -46.72 -25.72 -46.03
C GLN A 273 -45.21 -25.94 -45.90
N ARG A 274 -44.45 -25.95 -46.99
CA ARG A 274 -42.96 -26.02 -46.96
C ARG A 274 -42.36 -24.80 -46.36
N ALA A 275 -42.79 -23.60 -46.70
CA ALA A 275 -42.30 -22.34 -46.13
C ALA A 275 -42.57 -22.24 -44.62
N LEU A 276 -43.78 -22.63 -44.18
CA LEU A 276 -44.14 -22.69 -42.76
C LEU A 276 -43.28 -23.72 -41.99
N SER A 277 -43.03 -24.91 -42.57
CA SER A 277 -42.15 -25.92 -41.95
C SER A 277 -40.70 -25.40 -41.80
N GLN A 278 -40.18 -24.71 -42.82
CA GLN A 278 -38.86 -24.08 -42.76
C GLN A 278 -38.80 -22.93 -41.75
N LEU A 279 -39.88 -22.14 -41.62
CA LEU A 279 -40.02 -21.09 -40.64
C LEU A 279 -39.97 -21.65 -39.20
N HIS A 280 -40.72 -22.75 -38.93
CA HIS A 280 -40.66 -23.43 -37.63
C HIS A 280 -39.26 -23.95 -37.33
N SER A 281 -38.61 -24.63 -38.27
CA SER A 281 -37.22 -25.09 -38.09
C SER A 281 -36.24 -23.92 -37.86
N GLY A 282 -36.49 -22.77 -38.48
CA GLY A 282 -35.71 -21.56 -38.29
C GLY A 282 -35.87 -20.96 -36.88
N ILE A 283 -37.12 -20.94 -36.40
CA ILE A 283 -37.41 -20.48 -35.02
C ILE A 283 -36.71 -21.37 -33.99
N ASP A 284 -36.80 -22.69 -34.14
CA ASP A 284 -36.14 -23.65 -33.24
C ASP A 284 -34.61 -23.47 -33.23
N ARG A 285 -34.00 -23.14 -34.37
CA ARG A 285 -32.57 -22.85 -34.46
C ARG A 285 -32.22 -21.55 -33.75
N ALA A 286 -33.01 -20.48 -33.94
CA ALA A 286 -32.79 -19.20 -33.32
C ALA A 286 -32.96 -19.31 -31.80
N THR A 287 -33.98 -20.01 -31.31
CA THR A 287 -34.21 -20.25 -29.87
C THR A 287 -33.04 -20.97 -29.23
N ARG A 288 -32.57 -22.07 -29.88
CA ARG A 288 -31.38 -22.77 -29.35
C ARG A 288 -30.13 -21.91 -29.31
N LEU A 289 -29.94 -21.03 -30.30
CA LEU A 289 -28.80 -20.07 -30.26
C LEU A 289 -28.91 -19.11 -29.10
N VAL A 290 -30.11 -18.56 -28.84
CA VAL A 290 -30.35 -17.67 -27.70
C VAL A 290 -30.08 -18.39 -26.37
N ASP A 291 -30.57 -19.62 -26.20
CA ASP A 291 -30.38 -20.43 -25.01
C ASP A 291 -28.89 -20.73 -24.76
N GLN A 292 -28.13 -21.01 -25.82
CA GLN A 292 -26.69 -21.22 -25.74
C GLN A 292 -25.94 -19.94 -25.36
N LEU A 293 -26.34 -18.77 -25.87
CA LEU A 293 -25.78 -17.47 -25.52
C LEU A 293 -26.06 -17.12 -24.06
N LEU A 294 -27.30 -17.31 -23.59
CA LEU A 294 -27.69 -17.08 -22.20
C LEU A 294 -26.92 -18.00 -21.24
N THR A 295 -26.82 -19.30 -21.64
CA THR A 295 -26.04 -20.27 -20.85
C THR A 295 -24.58 -19.86 -20.75
N LEU A 296 -23.94 -19.49 -21.86
CA LEU A 296 -22.54 -19.06 -21.86
C LEU A 296 -22.33 -17.79 -21.06
N SER A 297 -23.25 -16.81 -21.16
CA SER A 297 -23.23 -15.59 -20.39
C SER A 297 -23.30 -15.87 -18.86
N ARG A 298 -24.17 -16.78 -18.44
CA ARG A 298 -24.28 -17.23 -17.05
C ARG A 298 -23.00 -17.93 -16.58
N LEU A 299 -22.49 -18.86 -17.39
CA LEU A 299 -21.25 -19.59 -17.10
C LEU A 299 -20.03 -18.64 -16.96
N ASP A 300 -19.98 -17.59 -17.79
CA ASP A 300 -18.90 -16.58 -17.72
C ASP A 300 -18.91 -15.76 -16.44
N SER A 301 -20.10 -15.53 -15.87
CA SER A 301 -20.24 -14.78 -14.62
C SER A 301 -19.96 -15.62 -13.35
N LEU A 302 -19.80 -16.95 -13.50
CA LEU A 302 -19.47 -17.84 -12.40
C LEU A 302 -17.96 -17.89 -12.19
N ASP A 303 -17.48 -17.44 -11.02
CA ASP A 303 -16.09 -17.62 -10.59
C ASP A 303 -15.90 -18.95 -9.85
N ASN A 304 -16.90 -19.39 -9.12
CA ASN A 304 -16.93 -20.66 -8.39
C ASN A 304 -18.27 -21.37 -8.61
N LEU A 305 -18.26 -22.68 -8.35
CA LEU A 305 -19.48 -23.47 -8.38
C LEU A 305 -20.16 -23.44 -7.01
N ASP A 306 -21.42 -23.10 -6.98
CA ASP A 306 -22.31 -23.30 -5.83
C ASP A 306 -22.96 -24.68 -5.92
N ASP A 307 -23.41 -25.25 -4.79
CA ASP A 307 -24.13 -26.52 -4.71
C ASP A 307 -23.40 -27.69 -5.38
N VAL A 308 -22.16 -27.90 -5.01
CA VAL A 308 -21.31 -29.01 -5.51
C VAL A 308 -21.69 -30.31 -4.81
N GLU A 309 -22.08 -31.32 -5.61
CA GLU A 309 -22.42 -32.68 -5.16
C GLU A 309 -21.43 -33.70 -5.72
N GLN A 310 -21.38 -34.91 -5.09
CA GLN A 310 -20.67 -36.05 -5.65
C GLN A 310 -21.51 -36.73 -6.71
N ILE A 311 -21.12 -36.60 -7.96
CA ILE A 311 -21.89 -37.07 -9.11
C ILE A 311 -21.32 -38.40 -9.60
N PRO A 312 -22.11 -39.51 -9.60
CA PRO A 312 -21.72 -40.74 -10.24
C PRO A 312 -21.70 -40.55 -11.77
N LEU A 313 -20.51 -40.52 -12.37
CA LEU A 313 -20.37 -40.22 -13.80
C LEU A 313 -20.98 -41.31 -14.68
N ALA A 314 -20.99 -42.56 -14.23
CA ALA A 314 -21.65 -43.65 -14.93
C ALA A 314 -23.15 -43.41 -15.13
N ASP A 315 -23.84 -42.93 -14.10
CA ASP A 315 -25.28 -42.65 -14.14
C ASP A 315 -25.58 -41.41 -14.99
N LEU A 316 -24.74 -40.37 -14.87
CA LEU A 316 -24.84 -39.17 -15.68
C LEU A 316 -24.71 -39.49 -17.19
N LEU A 317 -23.72 -40.30 -17.57
CA LEU A 317 -23.51 -40.71 -18.96
C LEU A 317 -24.65 -41.59 -19.47
N ARG A 318 -25.17 -42.54 -18.65
CA ARG A 318 -26.34 -43.34 -19.02
C ARG A 318 -27.57 -42.47 -19.30
N SER A 319 -27.87 -41.54 -18.39
CA SER A 319 -28.99 -40.61 -18.56
C SER A 319 -28.85 -39.78 -19.85
N ALA A 320 -27.67 -39.19 -20.07
CA ALA A 320 -27.42 -38.36 -21.24
C ALA A 320 -27.52 -39.15 -22.56
N VAL A 321 -27.05 -40.42 -22.59
CA VAL A 321 -27.19 -41.31 -23.76
C VAL A 321 -28.65 -41.66 -23.99
N MET A 322 -29.42 -41.98 -22.95
CA MET A 322 -30.87 -42.26 -23.06
C MET A 322 -31.64 -41.06 -23.61
N ASP A 323 -31.30 -39.83 -23.17
CA ASP A 323 -31.98 -38.61 -23.63
C ASP A 323 -31.76 -38.34 -25.14
N ILE A 324 -30.61 -38.70 -25.69
CA ILE A 324 -30.28 -38.43 -27.09
C ILE A 324 -30.57 -39.61 -28.02
N ASP A 325 -30.80 -40.81 -27.49
CA ASP A 325 -30.93 -42.05 -28.24
C ASP A 325 -32.02 -41.96 -29.33
N ALA A 326 -33.19 -41.41 -28.99
CA ALA A 326 -34.27 -41.21 -29.95
C ALA A 326 -33.86 -40.29 -31.12
N SER A 327 -32.99 -39.33 -30.90
CA SER A 327 -32.48 -38.41 -31.91
C SER A 327 -31.40 -39.06 -32.77
N ALA A 328 -30.50 -39.82 -32.16
CA ALA A 328 -29.47 -40.58 -32.81
C ALA A 328 -30.10 -41.68 -33.73
N HIS A 329 -31.10 -42.37 -33.21
CA HIS A 329 -31.84 -43.42 -34.01
C HIS A 329 -32.52 -42.83 -35.20
N ARG A 330 -33.17 -41.67 -35.11
CA ARG A 330 -33.75 -40.97 -36.28
C ARG A 330 -32.71 -40.57 -37.34
N ALA A 331 -31.50 -40.21 -36.87
CA ALA A 331 -30.36 -39.91 -37.72
C ALA A 331 -29.69 -41.16 -38.29
N GLY A 332 -30.11 -42.38 -37.87
CA GLY A 332 -29.53 -43.66 -38.28
C GLY A 332 -28.13 -43.88 -37.64
N ILE A 333 -27.89 -43.38 -36.41
CA ILE A 333 -26.63 -43.48 -35.73
C ILE A 333 -26.82 -44.37 -34.51
N ALA A 334 -25.89 -45.30 -34.26
CA ALA A 334 -25.87 -46.17 -33.09
C ALA A 334 -24.94 -45.58 -32.00
N ILE A 335 -25.42 -45.51 -30.76
CA ILE A 335 -24.58 -45.06 -29.63
C ILE A 335 -24.20 -46.29 -28.80
N HIS A 336 -22.91 -46.48 -28.55
CA HIS A 336 -22.37 -47.53 -27.70
C HIS A 336 -21.79 -46.91 -26.43
N LEU A 337 -22.26 -47.35 -25.25
CA LEU A 337 -21.79 -46.90 -23.95
C LEU A 337 -20.95 -48.00 -23.28
N GLY A 338 -19.65 -47.74 -23.10
CA GLY A 338 -18.71 -48.59 -22.38
C GLY A 338 -18.38 -47.98 -21.03
N ILE A 339 -18.75 -48.62 -19.93
CA ILE A 339 -18.43 -48.18 -18.58
C ILE A 339 -17.41 -49.15 -18.00
N HIS A 340 -16.13 -48.72 -17.98
CA HIS A 340 -15.05 -49.51 -17.45
C HIS A 340 -14.76 -49.21 -15.96
N ALA A 341 -15.22 -48.05 -15.48
CA ALA A 341 -15.03 -47.60 -14.09
C ALA A 341 -16.36 -47.07 -13.52
N PRO A 342 -17.32 -47.96 -13.14
CA PRO A 342 -18.64 -47.56 -12.67
C PRO A 342 -18.66 -46.82 -11.35
N GLU A 343 -17.63 -46.95 -10.55
CA GLU A 343 -17.48 -46.35 -9.22
C GLU A 343 -17.00 -44.89 -9.26
N VAL A 344 -16.63 -44.37 -10.43
CA VAL A 344 -16.09 -43.03 -10.55
C VAL A 344 -17.16 -41.98 -10.22
N THR A 345 -16.86 -41.17 -9.18
CA THR A 345 -17.64 -40.01 -8.79
C THR A 345 -16.80 -38.74 -8.90
N ARG A 346 -17.44 -37.62 -9.21
CA ARG A 346 -16.73 -36.32 -9.27
C ARG A 346 -17.55 -35.26 -8.58
N PRO A 347 -16.87 -34.35 -7.82
CA PRO A 347 -17.52 -33.18 -7.27
C PRO A 347 -17.91 -32.27 -8.42
N GLY A 348 -19.17 -31.82 -8.44
CA GLY A 348 -19.66 -30.94 -9.50
C GLY A 348 -21.12 -30.56 -9.33
N GLN A 349 -21.63 -29.81 -10.29
CA GLN A 349 -23.03 -29.44 -10.38
C GLN A 349 -23.71 -30.31 -11.43
N PRO A 350 -24.74 -31.12 -11.04
CA PRO A 350 -25.32 -32.11 -11.93
C PRO A 350 -25.85 -31.54 -13.26
N LEU A 351 -26.52 -30.38 -13.18
CA LEU A 351 -27.07 -29.71 -14.36
C LEU A 351 -25.97 -29.27 -15.34
N LEU A 352 -24.85 -28.76 -14.85
CA LEU A 352 -23.75 -28.31 -15.71
C LEU A 352 -23.00 -29.50 -16.34
N LEU A 353 -22.70 -30.54 -15.56
CA LEU A 353 -22.07 -31.74 -16.12
C LEU A 353 -23.00 -32.46 -17.10
N GLY A 354 -24.29 -32.50 -16.83
CA GLY A 354 -25.30 -33.01 -17.81
C GLY A 354 -25.31 -32.21 -19.11
N LEU A 355 -25.24 -30.88 -19.00
CA LEU A 355 -25.14 -29.98 -20.17
C LEU A 355 -23.83 -30.17 -20.94
N LEU A 356 -22.72 -30.42 -20.28
CA LEU A 356 -21.42 -30.71 -20.89
C LEU A 356 -21.54 -32.00 -21.74
N VAL A 357 -21.99 -33.10 -21.13
CA VAL A 357 -22.15 -34.38 -21.83
C VAL A 357 -23.12 -34.27 -22.99
N ARG A 358 -24.25 -33.59 -22.78
CA ARG A 358 -25.27 -33.40 -23.87
C ARG A 358 -24.67 -32.61 -25.03
N ASN A 359 -23.91 -31.54 -24.81
CA ASN A 359 -23.27 -30.80 -25.92
C ASN A 359 -22.27 -31.68 -26.70
N LEU A 360 -21.53 -32.57 -26.00
CA LEU A 360 -20.62 -33.49 -26.68
C LEU A 360 -21.37 -34.50 -27.54
N LEU A 361 -22.45 -35.10 -27.01
CA LEU A 361 -23.27 -36.08 -27.72
C LEU A 361 -24.03 -35.42 -28.88
N ASP A 362 -24.62 -34.25 -28.69
CA ASP A 362 -25.30 -33.50 -29.77
C ASP A 362 -24.31 -33.17 -30.90
N ASN A 363 -23.08 -32.83 -30.61
CA ASN A 363 -22.05 -32.63 -31.63
C ASN A 363 -21.71 -33.93 -32.36
N ALA A 364 -21.49 -35.02 -31.63
CA ALA A 364 -21.18 -36.31 -32.22
C ALA A 364 -22.30 -36.79 -33.17
N VAL A 365 -23.57 -36.68 -32.74
CA VAL A 365 -24.72 -37.05 -33.60
C VAL A 365 -24.83 -36.14 -34.83
N ARG A 366 -24.54 -34.83 -34.67
CA ARG A 366 -24.67 -33.86 -35.77
C ARG A 366 -23.62 -34.04 -36.85
N TYR A 367 -22.38 -34.35 -36.48
CA TYR A 367 -21.26 -34.44 -37.42
C TYR A 367 -20.99 -35.86 -37.92
N SER A 368 -21.73 -36.84 -37.44
CA SER A 368 -21.65 -38.23 -37.91
C SER A 368 -22.55 -38.48 -39.09
N PRO A 369 -22.08 -39.10 -40.18
CA PRO A 369 -22.91 -39.51 -41.29
C PRO A 369 -23.88 -40.64 -40.90
N ARG A 370 -24.95 -40.83 -41.69
CA ARG A 370 -25.93 -41.90 -41.46
C ARG A 370 -25.25 -43.27 -41.50
N GLY A 371 -25.56 -44.13 -40.54
CA GLY A 371 -24.98 -45.49 -40.45
C GLY A 371 -23.70 -45.49 -39.56
N SER A 372 -23.34 -44.38 -38.97
CA SER A 372 -22.19 -44.25 -38.07
C SER A 372 -22.46 -44.79 -36.66
N ARG A 373 -21.35 -44.98 -35.92
CA ARG A 373 -21.36 -45.35 -34.51
C ARG A 373 -20.69 -44.28 -33.69
N ILE A 374 -21.25 -43.97 -32.52
CA ILE A 374 -20.65 -43.11 -31.49
C ILE A 374 -20.30 -43.99 -30.30
N ASP A 375 -19.05 -43.96 -29.89
CA ASP A 375 -18.55 -44.65 -28.68
C ASP A 375 -18.39 -43.65 -27.53
N VAL A 376 -19.07 -43.92 -26.41
CA VAL A 376 -18.94 -43.18 -25.17
C VAL A 376 -18.27 -44.09 -24.14
N ILE A 377 -17.07 -43.80 -23.70
CA ILE A 377 -16.26 -44.67 -22.84
C ILE A 377 -15.91 -43.95 -21.57
N LEU A 378 -16.27 -44.53 -20.42
CA LEU A 378 -15.87 -44.04 -19.08
C LEU A 378 -14.71 -44.88 -18.54
N GLU A 379 -13.60 -44.20 -18.23
CA GLU A 379 -12.43 -44.77 -17.61
C GLU A 379 -12.17 -44.12 -16.24
N GLN A 380 -11.10 -44.55 -15.55
CA GLN A 380 -10.78 -44.10 -14.19
C GLN A 380 -10.53 -42.57 -14.10
N CYS A 381 -9.85 -41.98 -15.08
CA CYS A 381 -9.39 -40.57 -15.06
C CYS A 381 -10.00 -39.71 -16.16
N CYS A 382 -10.86 -40.27 -17.01
CA CYS A 382 -11.46 -39.53 -18.11
C CYS A 382 -12.74 -40.23 -18.63
N PHE A 383 -13.54 -39.50 -19.38
CA PHE A 383 -14.49 -40.11 -20.34
C PHE A 383 -14.22 -39.56 -21.74
N THR A 384 -14.51 -40.37 -22.74
CA THR A 384 -14.25 -40.06 -24.13
C THR A 384 -15.54 -40.24 -24.96
N VAL A 385 -15.83 -39.25 -25.79
CA VAL A 385 -16.88 -39.35 -26.84
C VAL A 385 -16.17 -39.37 -28.18
N ARG A 386 -16.37 -40.43 -28.95
CA ARG A 386 -15.74 -40.64 -30.24
C ARG A 386 -16.82 -40.90 -31.28
N ASP A 387 -16.69 -40.26 -32.43
CA ASP A 387 -17.53 -40.50 -33.58
C ASP A 387 -16.73 -41.14 -34.74
N ASN A 388 -17.44 -41.67 -35.74
CA ASN A 388 -16.89 -42.20 -36.99
C ASN A 388 -17.16 -41.24 -38.16
N GLY A 389 -17.22 -39.93 -37.89
CA GLY A 389 -17.43 -38.91 -38.92
C GLY A 389 -16.19 -38.64 -39.76
N PRO A 390 -16.19 -37.55 -40.54
CA PRO A 390 -15.07 -37.18 -41.40
C PRO A 390 -13.84 -36.69 -40.64
N GLY A 391 -13.94 -36.56 -39.32
CA GLY A 391 -12.89 -35.98 -38.48
C GLY A 391 -12.79 -34.47 -38.63
N ILE A 392 -11.74 -33.92 -38.03
CA ILE A 392 -11.51 -32.48 -37.93
C ILE A 392 -10.25 -32.13 -38.74
N PRO A 393 -10.28 -31.11 -39.58
CA PRO A 393 -9.08 -30.65 -40.27
C PRO A 393 -7.98 -30.28 -39.27
N PRO A 394 -6.73 -30.74 -39.41
CA PRO A 394 -5.66 -30.50 -38.44
C PRO A 394 -5.43 -29.00 -38.14
N GLN A 395 -5.63 -28.16 -39.14
CA GLN A 395 -5.49 -26.69 -39.01
C GLN A 395 -6.58 -26.06 -38.12
N ALA A 396 -7.73 -26.74 -37.97
CA ALA A 396 -8.85 -26.27 -37.16
C ALA A 396 -8.73 -26.69 -35.66
N LEU A 397 -8.01 -27.78 -35.37
CA LEU A 397 -7.89 -28.34 -34.03
C LEU A 397 -7.51 -27.31 -32.95
N PRO A 398 -6.48 -26.41 -33.15
CA PRO A 398 -6.11 -25.45 -32.15
C PRO A 398 -7.19 -24.41 -31.81
N ARG A 399 -8.07 -24.13 -32.78
CA ARG A 399 -9.11 -23.11 -32.67
C ARG A 399 -10.46 -23.66 -32.20
N LEU A 400 -10.61 -24.98 -32.13
CA LEU A 400 -11.85 -25.62 -31.69
C LEU A 400 -12.12 -25.24 -30.21
N GLY A 401 -13.36 -24.80 -29.98
CA GLY A 401 -13.80 -24.24 -28.68
C GLY A 401 -13.56 -22.73 -28.53
N GLU A 402 -13.00 -22.05 -29.55
CA GLU A 402 -13.21 -20.60 -29.67
C GLU A 402 -14.70 -20.37 -29.96
N ARG A 403 -15.27 -19.30 -29.43
CA ARG A 403 -16.70 -18.97 -29.61
C ARG A 403 -16.98 -18.67 -31.06
N PHE A 404 -18.09 -19.22 -31.56
CA PHE A 404 -18.55 -19.03 -32.93
C PHE A 404 -17.59 -19.62 -34.00
N TYR A 405 -16.48 -20.25 -33.61
CA TYR A 405 -15.56 -20.83 -34.57
C TYR A 405 -16.09 -22.13 -35.15
N ARG A 406 -16.10 -22.19 -36.47
CA ARG A 406 -16.47 -23.39 -37.25
C ARG A 406 -15.39 -23.60 -38.32
N PRO A 407 -14.93 -24.86 -38.50
CA PRO A 407 -14.04 -25.16 -39.61
C PRO A 407 -14.72 -24.82 -40.96
N PRO A 408 -13.99 -24.18 -41.89
CA PRO A 408 -14.56 -23.91 -43.21
C PRO A 408 -14.88 -25.20 -43.99
N GLY A 409 -15.95 -25.21 -44.79
CA GLY A 409 -16.38 -26.36 -45.60
C GLY A 409 -17.30 -27.34 -44.91
N GLN A 410 -17.80 -27.03 -43.69
CA GLN A 410 -18.85 -27.85 -43.05
C GLN A 410 -20.24 -27.41 -43.52
N GLU A 411 -21.00 -28.34 -44.08
CA GLU A 411 -22.40 -28.12 -44.54
C GLU A 411 -23.38 -28.11 -43.35
N GLU A 412 -23.03 -28.78 -42.25
CA GLU A 412 -23.88 -28.93 -41.07
C GLU A 412 -24.11 -27.57 -40.37
N THR A 413 -25.37 -27.27 -40.05
CA THR A 413 -25.74 -26.00 -39.41
C THR A 413 -25.43 -26.03 -37.92
N GLY A 414 -24.62 -25.08 -37.40
CA GLY A 414 -24.30 -25.00 -35.98
C GLY A 414 -23.87 -23.59 -35.55
N SER A 415 -24.00 -23.26 -34.26
CA SER A 415 -23.66 -21.97 -33.69
C SER A 415 -22.15 -21.77 -33.41
N GLY A 416 -21.36 -22.86 -33.38
CA GLY A 416 -19.97 -22.80 -32.91
C GLY A 416 -19.81 -22.54 -31.40
N LEU A 417 -20.91 -22.62 -30.62
CA LEU A 417 -20.88 -22.35 -29.16
C LEU A 417 -20.79 -23.62 -28.30
N GLY A 418 -21.23 -24.78 -28.79
CA GLY A 418 -21.32 -26.01 -28.01
C GLY A 418 -20.02 -26.43 -27.35
N LEU A 419 -18.90 -26.42 -28.09
CA LEU A 419 -17.60 -26.82 -27.56
C LEU A 419 -17.00 -25.73 -26.62
N SER A 420 -17.32 -24.45 -26.82
CA SER A 420 -16.94 -23.39 -25.91
C SER A 420 -17.68 -23.49 -24.56
N ILE A 421 -18.96 -23.92 -24.57
CA ILE A 421 -19.72 -24.24 -23.36
C ILE A 421 -19.08 -25.43 -22.64
N VAL A 422 -18.74 -26.51 -23.36
CA VAL A 422 -18.04 -27.68 -22.82
C VAL A 422 -16.74 -27.29 -22.12
N LYS A 423 -15.87 -26.52 -22.79
CA LYS A 423 -14.60 -26.05 -22.22
C LYS A 423 -14.82 -25.21 -20.98
N ARG A 424 -15.79 -24.31 -20.96
CA ARG A 424 -16.08 -23.45 -19.81
C ARG A 424 -16.59 -24.27 -18.62
N ILE A 425 -17.52 -25.19 -18.83
CA ILE A 425 -18.00 -26.08 -17.77
C ILE A 425 -16.88 -26.96 -17.24
N ALA A 426 -16.05 -27.54 -18.09
CA ALA A 426 -14.90 -28.34 -17.68
C ALA A 426 -13.92 -27.54 -16.84
N THR A 427 -13.61 -26.29 -17.23
CA THR A 427 -12.74 -25.40 -16.44
C THR A 427 -13.31 -25.12 -15.05
N LEU A 428 -14.62 -24.86 -14.94
CA LEU A 428 -15.28 -24.64 -13.64
C LEU A 428 -15.24 -25.90 -12.75
N HIS A 429 -15.15 -27.10 -13.32
CA HIS A 429 -15.05 -28.36 -12.60
C HIS A 429 -13.59 -28.87 -12.43
N ASN A 430 -12.59 -28.06 -12.76
CA ASN A 430 -11.18 -28.47 -12.79
C ASN A 430 -10.90 -29.69 -13.68
N MET A 431 -11.60 -29.78 -14.81
CA MET A 431 -11.43 -30.80 -15.84
C MET A 431 -10.76 -30.22 -17.08
N THR A 432 -10.06 -31.06 -17.82
CA THR A 432 -9.38 -30.69 -19.06
C THR A 432 -10.07 -31.34 -20.24
N VAL A 433 -10.32 -30.58 -21.32
CA VAL A 433 -10.95 -31.08 -22.58
C VAL A 433 -9.87 -31.12 -23.65
N LYS A 434 -9.61 -32.33 -24.15
CA LYS A 434 -8.73 -32.56 -25.31
C LYS A 434 -9.58 -32.96 -26.51
N VAL A 435 -9.34 -32.32 -27.65
CA VAL A 435 -9.99 -32.62 -28.91
C VAL A 435 -8.94 -33.11 -29.89
N ASP A 436 -9.18 -34.27 -30.50
CA ASP A 436 -8.24 -34.91 -31.43
C ASP A 436 -9.01 -35.69 -32.50
N ASN A 437 -8.31 -36.21 -33.49
CA ASN A 437 -8.87 -37.18 -34.42
C ASN A 437 -8.53 -38.61 -33.95
N ALA A 438 -9.48 -39.52 -34.10
CA ALA A 438 -9.23 -40.93 -33.84
C ALA A 438 -8.33 -41.53 -34.94
N ALA A 439 -7.52 -42.54 -34.59
CA ALA A 439 -6.56 -43.14 -35.52
C ALA A 439 -7.19 -43.80 -36.74
N ASP A 440 -8.41 -44.31 -36.60
CA ASP A 440 -9.20 -44.98 -37.61
C ASP A 440 -10.31 -44.08 -38.21
N GLY A 441 -10.21 -42.76 -37.99
CA GLY A 441 -11.13 -41.75 -38.49
C GLY A 441 -12.14 -41.27 -37.45
N GLY A 442 -12.75 -40.10 -37.73
CA GLY A 442 -13.69 -39.44 -36.82
C GLY A 442 -13.03 -38.53 -35.77
N ALA A 443 -13.86 -37.78 -35.07
CA ALA A 443 -13.41 -36.92 -33.98
C ALA A 443 -13.46 -37.64 -32.62
N MET A 444 -12.52 -37.32 -31.78
CA MET A 444 -12.42 -37.83 -30.42
C MET A 444 -12.30 -36.65 -29.43
N ILE A 445 -13.23 -36.58 -28.51
CA ILE A 445 -13.22 -35.58 -27.45
C ILE A 445 -13.08 -36.27 -26.09
N GLN A 446 -12.03 -36.01 -25.40
CA GLN A 446 -11.71 -36.57 -24.09
C GLN A 446 -11.83 -35.49 -23.02
N VAL A 447 -12.53 -35.79 -21.93
CA VAL A 447 -12.65 -34.97 -20.73
C VAL A 447 -11.96 -35.72 -19.59
N SER A 448 -10.89 -35.15 -19.06
CA SER A 448 -10.04 -35.73 -18.02
C SER A 448 -10.00 -34.88 -16.77
N TRP A 449 -9.72 -35.49 -15.61
CA TRP A 449 -9.66 -34.87 -14.29
C TRP A 449 -8.51 -35.35 -13.41
#